data_af86a7914c67712eaee45cba0ba95f9e
#
_entry.id   af86a7914c67712eaee45cba0ba95f9e
#
_cell.length_a   1.000
_cell.length_b   1.000
_cell.length_c   1.000
_cell.angle_alpha   90.00
_cell.angle_beta   90.00
_cell.angle_gamma   90.00
#
_symmetry.space_group_name_H-M   'P 1'
#
loop_
_entity.id
_entity.type
_entity.pdbx_description
1 polymer ?
#
loop_
_entity_poly.entity_id
_entity_poly.type
_entity_poly.pdbx_seq_one_letter_code
_entity_poly.pdbx_strand_id
1 'polypeptide(L)'
;LNDIYTQRLTTLDLTDAPITAAYVRQMIADITVPVEVEMGNSKFVIVDDRDGHIPLVRNKTVDQFINYFQTKGRAQFQIWLDRIPEYGQLINGILKENGLPEELLYLAMIESGLNPKAFSRANASGMWQFIYSTGKIYGLKRDWYVDERRDPKKSTEAACKYLIDLYEEFDHWYLALAAYNSGSGRVQRAMRLHQTSDFWQLHSLPRETRNYIPYYLSAAIISKNPTEYGFETYSDKRKAPFEFEIVELEKSADLSVLARSAGTSLKTL
;
A
#
# COMPACT_ATOMS: atom_id res chain seq x y z
N LEU A 1 -1.86 -32.61 -21.11
CA LEU A 1 -1.30 -31.28 -20.80
C LEU A 1 -1.07 -31.10 -19.29
N ASN A 2 -1.98 -31.58 -18.42
CA ASN A 2 -1.82 -31.47 -16.96
C ASN A 2 -0.63 -32.29 -16.41
N ASP A 3 -0.27 -33.41 -16.99
CA ASP A 3 0.80 -34.29 -16.47
C ASP A 3 2.21 -33.73 -16.69
N ILE A 4 2.42 -32.90 -17.71
CA ILE A 4 3.73 -32.30 -17.99
C ILE A 4 4.02 -31.15 -17.00
N TYR A 5 3.00 -30.44 -16.54
CA TYR A 5 3.14 -29.37 -15.58
C TYR A 5 3.38 -29.86 -14.16
N THR A 6 2.70 -30.93 -13.76
CA THR A 6 2.86 -31.54 -12.42
C THR A 6 4.25 -32.15 -12.23
N GLN A 7 4.85 -32.72 -13.27
CA GLN A 7 6.20 -33.31 -13.20
C GLN A 7 7.33 -32.25 -13.12
N ARG A 8 7.14 -31.03 -13.63
CA ARG A 8 8.16 -29.98 -13.54
C ARG A 8 8.19 -29.26 -12.18
N LEU A 9 7.09 -29.28 -11.43
CA LEU A 9 6.97 -28.63 -10.13
C LEU A 9 7.49 -29.48 -8.96
N THR A 10 7.62 -30.78 -9.11
CA THR A 10 8.02 -31.73 -8.05
C THR A 10 9.52 -31.97 -7.91
N THR A 11 10.38 -31.36 -8.74
CA THR A 11 11.82 -31.66 -8.77
C THR A 11 12.74 -30.45 -8.65
N LEU A 12 12.28 -29.34 -8.12
CA LEU A 12 13.17 -28.21 -7.80
C LEU A 12 13.64 -28.32 -6.37
N ASP A 13 14.78 -28.99 -6.19
CA ASP A 13 15.53 -28.99 -4.94
C ASP A 13 16.31 -27.67 -4.85
N LEU A 14 15.79 -26.72 -4.07
CA LEU A 14 16.30 -25.36 -3.93
C LEU A 14 17.24 -25.19 -2.73
N THR A 15 17.86 -26.28 -2.27
CA THR A 15 18.64 -26.29 -1.02
C THR A 15 19.95 -25.53 -1.07
N ASP A 16 20.53 -25.19 -2.25
CA ASP A 16 21.91 -24.70 -2.36
C ASP A 16 22.10 -23.38 -3.12
N ALA A 17 21.08 -22.69 -3.58
CA ALA A 17 21.25 -21.39 -4.25
C ALA A 17 20.51 -20.28 -3.50
N PRO A 18 21.09 -19.06 -3.36
CA PRO A 18 20.32 -17.93 -2.88
C PRO A 18 19.22 -17.64 -3.89
N ILE A 19 17.97 -17.94 -3.50
CA ILE A 19 16.79 -17.66 -4.31
C ILE A 19 16.60 -16.14 -4.30
N THR A 20 17.16 -15.47 -5.31
CA THR A 20 16.90 -14.05 -5.52
C THR A 20 15.54 -13.87 -6.15
N ALA A 21 14.88 -12.75 -5.87
CA ALA A 21 13.63 -12.35 -6.53
C ALA A 21 13.75 -12.41 -8.08
N ALA A 22 14.95 -12.15 -8.62
CA ALA A 22 15.25 -12.27 -10.04
C ALA A 22 15.13 -13.72 -10.57
N TYR A 23 15.61 -14.72 -9.79
CA TYR A 23 15.51 -16.12 -10.18
C TYR A 23 14.05 -16.61 -10.18
N VAL A 24 13.28 -16.20 -9.18
CA VAL A 24 11.85 -16.49 -9.09
C VAL A 24 11.09 -15.83 -10.25
N ARG A 25 11.41 -14.56 -10.58
CA ARG A 25 10.83 -13.84 -11.72
C ARG A 25 11.08 -14.55 -13.07
N GLN A 26 12.28 -15.04 -13.28
CA GLN A 26 12.63 -15.74 -14.53
C GLN A 26 11.87 -17.07 -14.68
N MET A 27 11.53 -17.74 -13.54
CA MET A 27 10.71 -18.94 -13.55
C MET A 27 9.22 -18.68 -13.79
N ILE A 28 8.72 -17.48 -13.45
CA ILE A 28 7.29 -17.15 -13.42
C ILE A 28 6.87 -16.38 -14.68
N ALA A 29 7.79 -15.82 -15.45
CA ALA A 29 7.50 -14.96 -16.62
C ALA A 29 6.48 -15.54 -17.63
N ASP A 30 6.25 -16.85 -17.61
CA ASP A 30 5.32 -17.54 -18.51
C ASP A 30 4.12 -18.21 -17.79
N ILE A 31 3.94 -17.97 -16.47
CA ILE A 31 2.94 -18.70 -15.68
C ILE A 31 1.84 -17.74 -15.18
N THR A 32 0.64 -17.89 -15.70
CA THR A 32 -0.58 -17.20 -15.27
C THR A 32 -1.30 -17.88 -14.09
N VAL A 33 -0.73 -18.90 -13.48
CA VAL A 33 -1.31 -19.69 -12.39
C VAL A 33 -0.53 -19.41 -11.10
N PRO A 34 -1.20 -19.32 -9.93
CA PRO A 34 -0.52 -19.17 -8.65
C PRO A 34 0.53 -20.27 -8.43
N VAL A 35 1.77 -19.87 -8.13
CA VAL A 35 2.90 -20.79 -7.95
C VAL A 35 3.18 -20.95 -6.46
N GLU A 36 3.21 -22.21 -5.98
CA GLU A 36 3.68 -22.50 -4.62
C GLU A 36 5.21 -22.52 -4.59
N VAL A 37 5.79 -21.76 -3.67
CA VAL A 37 7.24 -21.70 -3.44
C VAL A 37 7.51 -21.95 -1.96
N GLU A 38 8.43 -22.85 -1.66
CA GLU A 38 8.94 -23.05 -0.31
C GLU A 38 10.21 -22.23 -0.11
N MET A 39 10.21 -21.33 0.87
CA MET A 39 11.39 -20.57 1.30
C MET A 39 11.65 -20.86 2.78
N GLY A 40 12.70 -21.64 3.07
CA GLY A 40 12.96 -22.14 4.41
C GLY A 40 11.80 -23.01 4.90
N ASN A 41 11.24 -22.71 6.09
CA ASN A 41 10.12 -23.45 6.68
C ASN A 41 8.74 -22.86 6.32
N SER A 42 8.65 -21.97 5.35
CA SER A 42 7.41 -21.27 5.00
C SER A 42 7.02 -21.55 3.56
N LYS A 43 5.73 -21.87 3.38
CA LYS A 43 5.12 -22.00 2.05
C LYS A 43 4.53 -20.67 1.63
N PHE A 44 4.82 -20.25 0.41
CA PHE A 44 4.28 -19.05 -0.21
C PHE A 44 3.57 -19.43 -1.51
N VAL A 45 2.48 -18.73 -1.79
CA VAL A 45 1.80 -18.78 -3.08
C VAL A 45 1.97 -17.40 -3.72
N ILE A 46 2.61 -17.35 -4.87
CA ILE A 46 2.77 -16.12 -5.62
C ILE A 46 1.46 -15.85 -6.36
N VAL A 47 0.85 -14.69 -6.09
CA VAL A 47 -0.43 -14.28 -6.69
C VAL A 47 -0.19 -13.34 -7.87
N ASP A 48 0.78 -12.43 -7.74
CA ASP A 48 1.16 -11.48 -8.78
C ASP A 48 2.63 -11.09 -8.57
N ASP A 49 3.46 -11.22 -9.60
CA ASP A 49 4.88 -10.83 -9.58
C ASP A 49 5.28 -10.25 -10.95
N ARG A 50 4.41 -9.41 -11.52
CA ARG A 50 4.71 -8.71 -12.77
C ARG A 50 5.84 -7.72 -12.55
N ASP A 51 6.69 -7.57 -13.56
CA ASP A 51 7.80 -6.61 -13.51
C ASP A 51 7.29 -5.17 -13.30
N GLY A 52 7.96 -4.43 -12.43
CA GLY A 52 7.53 -3.08 -12.04
C GLY A 52 6.40 -3.02 -11.02
N HIS A 53 5.93 -4.17 -10.49
CA HIS A 53 4.89 -4.27 -9.46
C HIS A 53 5.47 -4.73 -8.12
N ILE A 54 4.70 -4.53 -7.04
CA ILE A 54 5.03 -5.11 -5.73
C ILE A 54 4.57 -6.57 -5.75
N PRO A 55 5.46 -7.55 -5.53
CA PRO A 55 5.06 -8.96 -5.51
C PRO A 55 3.95 -9.22 -4.49
N LEU A 56 2.86 -9.84 -4.93
CA LEU A 56 1.77 -10.24 -4.05
C LEU A 56 1.88 -11.73 -3.75
N VAL A 57 2.24 -12.06 -2.52
CA VAL A 57 2.39 -13.44 -2.07
C VAL A 57 1.40 -13.79 -0.97
N ARG A 58 0.98 -15.06 -0.94
CA ARG A 58 0.16 -15.61 0.13
C ARG A 58 0.97 -16.56 0.98
N ASN A 59 0.77 -16.50 2.27
CA ASN A 59 1.24 -17.45 3.26
C ASN A 59 0.21 -17.54 4.39
N LYS A 60 0.45 -18.39 5.37
CA LYS A 60 -0.47 -18.61 6.50
C LYS A 60 -0.88 -17.31 7.21
N THR A 61 0.04 -16.34 7.35
CA THR A 61 -0.27 -15.08 8.04
C THR A 61 -1.11 -14.15 7.16
N VAL A 62 -0.82 -14.09 5.86
CA VAL A 62 -1.64 -13.35 4.88
C VAL A 62 -3.06 -13.92 4.84
N ASP A 63 -3.19 -15.27 4.83
CA ASP A 63 -4.49 -15.93 4.83
C ASP A 63 -5.30 -15.65 6.11
N GLN A 64 -4.64 -15.51 7.26
CA GLN A 64 -5.30 -15.08 8.50
C GLN A 64 -5.88 -13.68 8.38
N PHE A 65 -5.19 -12.73 7.73
CA PHE A 65 -5.70 -11.40 7.50
C PHE A 65 -6.78 -11.36 6.41
N ILE A 66 -6.67 -12.17 5.36
CA ILE A 66 -7.75 -12.34 4.37
C ILE A 66 -9.03 -12.81 5.09
N ASN A 67 -8.94 -13.85 5.93
CA ASN A 67 -10.08 -14.32 6.72
C ASN A 67 -10.61 -13.25 7.70
N TYR A 68 -9.73 -12.48 8.32
CA TYR A 68 -10.15 -11.36 9.16
C TYR A 68 -10.98 -10.34 8.37
N PHE A 69 -10.52 -9.93 7.19
CA PHE A 69 -11.26 -9.00 6.34
C PHE A 69 -12.58 -9.60 5.84
N GLN A 70 -12.62 -10.87 5.53
CA GLN A 70 -13.85 -11.55 5.12
C GLN A 70 -14.86 -11.73 6.26
N THR A 71 -14.44 -11.61 7.52
CA THR A 71 -15.28 -11.86 8.70
C THR A 71 -15.42 -10.60 9.57
N LYS A 72 -14.59 -10.47 10.59
CA LYS A 72 -14.68 -9.39 11.59
C LYS A 72 -14.44 -8.00 11.02
N GLY A 73 -13.55 -7.87 10.04
CA GLY A 73 -13.20 -6.62 9.38
C GLY A 73 -14.07 -6.29 8.17
N ARG A 74 -15.03 -7.15 7.81
CA ARG A 74 -15.76 -7.09 6.53
C ARG A 74 -16.41 -5.74 6.25
N ALA A 75 -17.20 -5.24 7.19
CA ALA A 75 -17.90 -3.97 7.01
C ALA A 75 -16.94 -2.79 6.81
N GLN A 76 -15.84 -2.78 7.56
CA GLN A 76 -14.82 -1.74 7.44
C GLN A 76 -14.06 -1.85 6.12
N PHE A 77 -13.74 -3.05 5.68
CA PHE A 77 -13.02 -3.28 4.43
C PHE A 77 -13.88 -2.90 3.21
N GLN A 78 -15.19 -3.20 3.24
CA GLN A 78 -16.12 -2.74 2.20
C GLN A 78 -16.14 -1.21 2.08
N ILE A 79 -16.13 -0.48 3.20
CA ILE A 79 -16.01 0.99 3.18
C ILE A 79 -14.71 1.45 2.51
N TRP A 80 -13.61 0.72 2.69
CA TRP A 80 -12.35 1.04 2.03
C TRP A 80 -12.43 0.81 0.52
N LEU A 81 -13.00 -0.32 0.09
CA LEU A 81 -13.24 -0.61 -1.32
C LEU A 81 -14.13 0.48 -1.97
N ASP A 82 -15.18 0.91 -1.29
CA ASP A 82 -16.11 1.93 -1.77
C ASP A 82 -15.45 3.32 -1.95
N ARG A 83 -14.28 3.56 -1.33
CA ARG A 83 -13.50 4.79 -1.50
C ARG A 83 -12.47 4.74 -2.63
N ILE A 84 -12.14 3.56 -3.14
CA ILE A 84 -11.21 3.44 -4.28
C ILE A 84 -11.67 4.26 -5.49
N PRO A 85 -12.95 4.24 -5.90
CA PRO A 85 -13.42 5.07 -7.01
C PRO A 85 -13.26 6.58 -6.77
N GLU A 86 -13.34 7.03 -5.52
CA GLU A 86 -13.20 8.45 -5.17
C GLU A 86 -11.75 8.94 -5.31
N TYR A 87 -10.77 8.18 -4.81
CA TYR A 87 -9.36 8.64 -4.74
C TYR A 87 -8.39 7.85 -5.60
N GLY A 88 -8.76 6.65 -6.06
CA GLY A 88 -7.85 5.74 -6.75
C GLY A 88 -7.29 6.31 -8.03
N GLN A 89 -8.09 7.02 -8.83
CA GLN A 89 -7.61 7.65 -10.06
C GLN A 89 -6.56 8.73 -9.79
N LEU A 90 -6.78 9.59 -8.79
CA LEU A 90 -5.83 10.61 -8.37
C LEU A 90 -4.52 9.97 -7.89
N ILE A 91 -4.61 9.01 -6.96
CA ILE A 91 -3.44 8.36 -6.38
C ILE A 91 -2.64 7.61 -7.46
N ASN A 92 -3.30 6.78 -8.27
CA ASN A 92 -2.62 6.00 -9.31
C ASN A 92 -2.01 6.90 -10.41
N GLY A 93 -2.65 8.03 -10.72
CA GLY A 93 -2.08 9.04 -11.63
C GLY A 93 -0.74 9.55 -11.10
N ILE A 94 -0.70 9.99 -9.84
CA ILE A 94 0.51 10.53 -9.20
C ILE A 94 1.57 9.42 -9.01
N LEU A 95 1.19 8.20 -8.63
CA LEU A 95 2.12 7.07 -8.53
C LEU A 95 2.79 6.80 -9.88
N LYS A 96 1.99 6.73 -10.95
CA LYS A 96 2.47 6.50 -12.33
C LYS A 96 3.41 7.62 -12.81
N GLU A 97 3.08 8.88 -12.54
CA GLU A 97 3.92 10.04 -12.89
C GLU A 97 5.30 9.98 -12.22
N ASN A 98 5.37 9.35 -11.02
CA ASN A 98 6.61 9.15 -10.26
C ASN A 98 7.28 7.78 -10.51
N GLY A 99 6.78 6.97 -11.47
CA GLY A 99 7.34 5.66 -11.78
C GLY A 99 7.16 4.61 -10.67
N LEU A 100 6.14 4.77 -9.82
CA LEU A 100 5.88 3.92 -8.67
C LEU A 100 4.79 2.89 -8.94
N PRO A 101 4.85 1.70 -8.31
CA PRO A 101 3.84 0.65 -8.44
C PRO A 101 2.45 1.12 -8.01
N GLU A 102 1.42 0.75 -8.79
CA GLU A 102 0.02 1.05 -8.44
C GLU A 102 -0.45 0.39 -7.14
N GLU A 103 0.18 -0.71 -6.73
CA GLU A 103 -0.11 -1.42 -5.48
C GLU A 103 0.11 -0.53 -4.24
N LEU A 104 0.85 0.55 -4.34
CA LEU A 104 1.03 1.53 -3.26
C LEU A 104 -0.27 2.26 -2.88
N LEU A 105 -1.30 2.24 -3.74
CA LEU A 105 -2.66 2.63 -3.36
C LEU A 105 -3.14 1.89 -2.10
N TYR A 106 -2.84 0.59 -2.02
CA TYR A 106 -3.26 -0.24 -0.89
C TYR A 106 -2.51 0.07 0.40
N LEU A 107 -1.36 0.77 0.31
CA LEU A 107 -0.70 1.33 1.49
C LEU A 107 -1.57 2.44 2.12
N ALA A 108 -2.01 3.42 1.33
CA ALA A 108 -2.93 4.46 1.81
C ALA A 108 -4.25 3.86 2.32
N MET A 109 -4.69 2.74 1.72
CA MET A 109 -5.87 2.01 2.17
C MET A 109 -5.69 1.43 3.57
N ILE A 110 -4.59 0.75 3.86
CA ILE A 110 -4.37 0.18 5.20
C ILE A 110 -4.04 1.24 6.26
N GLU A 111 -3.46 2.36 5.88
CA GLU A 111 -3.13 3.46 6.79
C GLU A 111 -4.37 4.19 7.31
N SER A 112 -5.35 4.44 6.45
CA SER A 112 -6.50 5.28 6.79
C SER A 112 -7.84 4.80 6.24
N GLY A 113 -7.85 3.75 5.42
CA GLY A 113 -8.98 3.40 4.57
C GLY A 113 -9.26 4.46 3.52
N LEU A 114 -8.23 5.08 2.93
CA LEU A 114 -8.34 6.18 1.97
C LEU A 114 -9.13 7.39 2.53
N ASN A 115 -8.95 7.70 3.82
CA ASN A 115 -9.66 8.80 4.46
C ASN A 115 -8.74 10.01 4.67
N PRO A 116 -8.93 11.13 3.91
CA PRO A 116 -8.10 12.32 4.06
C PRO A 116 -8.26 13.01 5.42
N LYS A 117 -9.33 12.73 6.15
CA LYS A 117 -9.60 13.29 7.48
C LYS A 117 -9.15 12.39 8.62
N ALA A 118 -8.51 11.25 8.32
CA ALA A 118 -8.04 10.34 9.36
C ALA A 118 -7.02 11.01 10.28
N PHE A 119 -7.12 10.72 11.56
CA PHE A 119 -6.20 11.22 12.60
C PHE A 119 -5.97 10.13 13.63
N SER A 120 -4.70 9.80 13.88
CA SER A 120 -4.32 8.74 14.82
C SER A 120 -3.96 9.28 16.20
N ARG A 121 -3.91 8.38 17.19
CA ARG A 121 -3.41 8.71 18.54
C ARG A 121 -1.94 9.15 18.55
N ALA A 122 -1.17 8.75 17.56
CA ALA A 122 0.23 9.16 17.37
C ALA A 122 0.36 10.49 16.62
N ASN A 123 -0.73 11.25 16.44
CA ASN A 123 -0.78 12.50 15.67
C ASN A 123 -0.42 12.36 14.18
N ALA A 124 -0.51 11.15 13.63
CA ALA A 124 -0.48 10.96 12.19
C ALA A 124 -1.80 11.42 11.57
N SER A 125 -1.75 12.01 10.38
CA SER A 125 -2.91 12.63 9.73
C SER A 125 -2.97 12.35 8.24
N GLY A 126 -4.21 12.33 7.70
CA GLY A 126 -4.48 12.19 6.27
C GLY A 126 -4.47 10.76 5.77
N MET A 127 -4.62 10.59 4.46
CA MET A 127 -4.70 9.27 3.81
C MET A 127 -3.45 8.42 4.04
N TRP A 128 -2.28 9.05 4.04
CA TRP A 128 -0.96 8.42 4.15
C TRP A 128 -0.43 8.38 5.58
N GLN A 129 -1.20 8.86 6.56
CA GLN A 129 -0.86 8.86 7.99
C GLN A 129 0.53 9.44 8.29
N PHE A 130 0.89 10.55 7.63
CA PHE A 130 2.12 11.26 7.96
C PHE A 130 2.11 11.79 9.40
N ILE A 131 3.16 11.51 10.15
CA ILE A 131 3.49 12.30 11.34
C ILE A 131 4.05 13.65 10.91
N TYR A 132 3.89 14.67 11.75
CA TYR A 132 4.25 16.06 11.37
C TYR A 132 5.70 16.21 10.91
N SER A 133 6.65 15.61 11.65
CA SER A 133 8.08 15.70 11.32
C SER A 133 8.40 15.11 9.95
N THR A 134 7.89 13.93 9.65
CA THR A 134 8.10 13.28 8.34
C THR A 134 7.41 14.07 7.23
N GLY A 135 6.15 14.48 7.42
CA GLY A 135 5.44 15.28 6.42
C GLY A 135 6.17 16.58 6.08
N LYS A 136 6.76 17.26 7.08
CA LYS A 136 7.57 18.47 6.88
C LYS A 136 8.81 18.23 6.02
N ILE A 137 9.50 17.10 6.22
CA ILE A 137 10.68 16.73 5.41
C ILE A 137 10.28 16.61 3.93
N TYR A 138 9.12 16.04 3.64
CA TYR A 138 8.60 15.86 2.27
C TYR A 138 7.74 17.02 1.76
N GLY A 139 7.83 18.19 2.41
CA GLY A 139 7.29 19.45 1.91
C GLY A 139 5.85 19.77 2.35
N LEU A 140 5.22 18.93 3.21
CA LEU A 140 3.89 19.20 3.71
C LEU A 140 3.90 20.28 4.78
N LYS A 141 3.10 21.33 4.56
CA LYS A 141 2.95 22.46 5.48
C LYS A 141 1.83 22.17 6.48
N ARG A 142 1.99 22.72 7.67
CA ARG A 142 0.95 22.73 8.68
C ARG A 142 1.04 24.04 9.46
N ASP A 143 -0.07 24.74 9.51
CA ASP A 143 -0.25 25.92 10.35
C ASP A 143 -1.58 25.83 11.12
N TRP A 144 -2.07 26.96 11.61
CA TRP A 144 -3.34 27.03 12.34
C TRP A 144 -4.56 26.75 11.44
N TYR A 145 -4.48 27.06 10.16
CA TYR A 145 -5.61 26.99 9.23
C TYR A 145 -5.55 25.78 8.32
N VAL A 146 -4.35 25.31 7.98
CA VAL A 146 -4.11 24.29 6.95
C VAL A 146 -3.23 23.17 7.49
N ASP A 147 -3.59 21.94 7.19
CA ASP A 147 -2.75 20.75 7.40
C ASP A 147 -2.69 19.97 6.08
N GLU A 148 -1.63 20.19 5.29
CA GLU A 148 -1.47 19.60 3.96
C GLU A 148 -1.32 18.07 3.98
N ARG A 149 -1.11 17.45 5.15
CA ARG A 149 -1.17 15.98 5.29
C ARG A 149 -2.57 15.43 4.97
N ARG A 150 -3.60 16.28 5.03
CA ARG A 150 -5.00 15.97 4.72
C ARG A 150 -5.38 16.28 3.28
N ASP A 151 -4.53 16.96 2.55
CA ASP A 151 -4.72 17.21 1.12
C ASP A 151 -4.43 15.95 0.32
N PRO A 152 -5.39 15.39 -0.44
CA PRO A 152 -5.19 14.14 -1.16
C PRO A 152 -4.04 14.17 -2.16
N LYS A 153 -3.90 15.28 -2.91
CA LYS A 153 -2.85 15.44 -3.91
C LYS A 153 -1.49 15.64 -3.26
N LYS A 154 -1.35 16.65 -2.43
CA LYS A 154 -0.06 17.00 -1.80
C LYS A 154 0.48 15.88 -0.93
N SER A 155 -0.39 15.22 -0.15
CA SER A 155 0.05 14.09 0.68
C SER A 155 0.45 12.88 -0.14
N THR A 156 -0.16 12.64 -1.31
CA THR A 156 0.26 11.57 -2.22
C THR A 156 1.61 11.91 -2.88
N GLU A 157 1.82 13.14 -3.34
CA GLU A 157 3.12 13.59 -3.87
C GLU A 157 4.25 13.46 -2.82
N ALA A 158 3.96 13.80 -1.57
CA ALA A 158 4.90 13.63 -0.47
C ALA A 158 5.17 12.14 -0.16
N ALA A 159 4.14 11.29 -0.22
CA ALA A 159 4.27 9.85 -0.02
C ALA A 159 5.12 9.20 -1.11
N CYS A 160 4.97 9.63 -2.38
CA CYS A 160 5.82 9.17 -3.47
C CYS A 160 7.31 9.44 -3.19
N LYS A 161 7.65 10.66 -2.80
CA LYS A 161 9.04 11.03 -2.46
C LYS A 161 9.59 10.18 -1.32
N TYR A 162 8.80 10.01 -0.26
CA TYR A 162 9.21 9.21 0.89
C TYR A 162 9.39 7.73 0.52
N LEU A 163 8.50 7.18 -0.30
CA LEU A 163 8.57 5.78 -0.74
C LEU A 163 9.73 5.53 -1.71
N ILE A 164 10.09 6.53 -2.54
CA ILE A 164 11.30 6.49 -3.39
C ILE A 164 12.54 6.41 -2.50
N ASP A 165 12.69 7.32 -1.53
CA ASP A 165 13.83 7.32 -0.61
C ASP A 165 13.95 5.98 0.14
N LEU A 166 12.83 5.42 0.59
CA LEU A 166 12.82 4.12 1.28
C LEU A 166 13.16 2.97 0.33
N TYR A 167 12.70 3.01 -0.92
CA TYR A 167 13.03 1.98 -1.89
C TYR A 167 14.50 2.06 -2.31
N GLU A 168 15.03 3.27 -2.50
CA GLU A 168 16.47 3.47 -2.76
C GLU A 168 17.36 2.97 -1.61
N GLU A 169 16.89 3.12 -0.36
CA GLU A 169 17.62 2.65 0.82
C GLU A 169 17.65 1.12 0.93
N PHE A 170 16.54 0.44 0.60
CA PHE A 170 16.38 -0.99 0.89
C PHE A 170 16.41 -1.90 -0.35
N ASP A 171 16.24 -1.34 -1.55
CA ASP A 171 16.11 -2.07 -2.83
C ASP A 171 15.10 -3.24 -2.78
N HIS A 172 14.09 -3.13 -1.89
CA HIS A 172 13.08 -4.16 -1.68
C HIS A 172 11.80 -3.59 -1.08
N TRP A 173 10.65 -3.76 -1.76
CA TRP A 173 9.40 -3.16 -1.36
C TRP A 173 8.93 -3.55 0.05
N TYR A 174 9.04 -4.82 0.45
CA TYR A 174 8.59 -5.22 1.80
C TYR A 174 9.43 -4.57 2.90
N LEU A 175 10.71 -4.35 2.68
CA LEU A 175 11.57 -3.63 3.62
C LEU A 175 11.26 -2.13 3.62
N ALA A 176 11.04 -1.53 2.44
CA ALA A 176 10.62 -0.14 2.32
C ALA A 176 9.27 0.12 3.04
N LEU A 177 8.27 -0.73 2.83
CA LEU A 177 6.99 -0.65 3.52
C LEU A 177 7.10 -0.90 5.03
N ALA A 178 7.97 -1.83 5.46
CA ALA A 178 8.25 -2.05 6.89
C ALA A 178 8.93 -0.83 7.51
N ALA A 179 9.81 -0.14 6.76
CA ALA A 179 10.45 1.09 7.17
C ALA A 179 9.49 2.28 7.20
N TYR A 180 8.54 2.35 6.27
CA TYR A 180 7.44 3.32 6.32
C TYR A 180 6.67 3.23 7.64
N ASN A 181 6.31 2.01 8.07
CA ASN A 181 5.58 1.75 9.31
C ASN A 181 6.43 2.02 10.57
N SER A 182 7.69 1.59 10.60
CA SER A 182 8.46 1.55 11.85
C SER A 182 9.71 2.44 11.88
N GLY A 183 10.06 3.05 10.74
CA GLY A 183 11.28 3.82 10.54
C GLY A 183 12.46 2.96 10.10
N SER A 184 13.28 3.49 9.18
CA SER A 184 14.45 2.83 8.55
C SER A 184 15.43 2.23 9.57
N GLY A 185 15.75 2.96 10.64
CA GLY A 185 16.70 2.49 11.63
C GLY A 185 16.35 1.18 12.33
N ARG A 186 15.04 0.87 12.49
CA ARG A 186 14.61 -0.42 13.05
C ARG A 186 14.80 -1.55 12.05
N VAL A 187 14.44 -1.33 10.80
CA VAL A 187 14.60 -2.32 9.72
C VAL A 187 16.08 -2.62 9.51
N GLN A 188 16.93 -1.60 9.37
CA GLN A 188 18.37 -1.78 9.25
C GLN A 188 18.99 -2.55 10.42
N ARG A 189 18.54 -2.25 11.66
CA ARG A 189 19.01 -2.99 12.85
C ARG A 189 18.60 -4.46 12.77
N ALA A 190 17.37 -4.75 12.37
CA ALA A 190 16.88 -6.12 12.21
C ALA A 190 17.67 -6.86 11.13
N MET A 191 17.91 -6.25 9.96
CA MET A 191 18.72 -6.83 8.88
C MET A 191 20.12 -7.17 9.36
N ARG A 192 20.80 -6.25 10.07
CA ARG A 192 22.14 -6.52 10.64
C ARG A 192 22.12 -7.64 11.67
N LEU A 193 21.11 -7.70 12.53
CA LEU A 193 21.00 -8.73 13.58
C LEU A 193 20.77 -10.12 12.98
N HIS A 194 19.93 -10.21 11.97
CA HIS A 194 19.59 -11.49 11.31
C HIS A 194 20.46 -11.82 10.09
N GLN A 195 21.34 -10.91 9.68
CA GLN A 195 22.24 -11.05 8.52
C GLN A 195 21.48 -11.41 7.23
N THR A 196 20.31 -10.84 7.03
CA THR A 196 19.45 -11.08 5.88
C THR A 196 18.64 -9.84 5.49
N SER A 197 18.31 -9.73 4.21
CA SER A 197 17.34 -8.77 3.66
C SER A 197 15.96 -9.39 3.41
N ASP A 198 15.75 -10.66 3.75
CA ASP A 198 14.44 -11.27 3.67
C ASP A 198 13.55 -10.80 4.82
N PHE A 199 12.54 -9.99 4.50
CA PHE A 199 11.59 -9.46 5.49
C PHE A 199 11.00 -10.54 6.39
N TRP A 200 10.69 -11.72 5.82
CA TRP A 200 10.04 -12.80 6.55
C TRP A 200 10.92 -13.43 7.65
N GLN A 201 12.21 -13.21 7.59
CA GLN A 201 13.19 -13.67 8.58
C GLN A 201 13.52 -12.63 9.65
N LEU A 202 13.02 -11.38 9.53
CA LEU A 202 13.33 -10.30 10.47
C LEU A 202 12.49 -10.38 11.76
N HIS A 203 12.67 -11.45 12.52
CA HIS A 203 11.87 -11.74 13.74
C HIS A 203 12.03 -10.73 14.87
N SER A 204 13.10 -9.94 14.88
CA SER A 204 13.36 -8.88 15.87
C SER A 204 12.54 -7.60 15.61
N LEU A 205 11.88 -7.47 14.46
CA LEU A 205 10.96 -6.37 14.21
C LEU A 205 9.77 -6.42 15.18
N PRO A 206 9.21 -5.27 15.59
CA PRO A 206 7.98 -5.23 16.39
C PRO A 206 6.86 -6.07 15.75
N ARG A 207 6.02 -6.67 16.59
CA ARG A 207 4.89 -7.48 16.10
C ARG A 207 3.99 -6.72 15.14
N GLU A 208 3.77 -5.42 15.38
CA GLU A 208 3.03 -4.53 14.50
C GLU A 208 3.65 -4.52 13.11
N THR A 209 4.95 -4.26 13.01
CA THR A 209 5.67 -4.19 11.74
C THR A 209 5.72 -5.55 11.03
N ARG A 210 5.90 -6.65 11.78
CA ARG A 210 5.86 -8.01 11.20
C ARG A 210 4.49 -8.37 10.64
N ASN A 211 3.41 -7.82 11.21
CA ASN A 211 2.05 -8.00 10.73
C ASN A 211 1.67 -7.00 9.62
N TYR A 212 2.43 -5.92 9.46
CA TYR A 212 2.11 -4.85 8.53
C TYR A 212 2.13 -5.32 7.07
N ILE A 213 3.18 -6.04 6.68
CA ILE A 213 3.29 -6.57 5.31
C ILE A 213 2.20 -7.61 5.01
N PRO A 214 1.95 -8.63 5.86
CA PRO A 214 0.81 -9.53 5.66
C PRO A 214 -0.53 -8.82 5.57
N TYR A 215 -0.75 -7.79 6.38
CA TYR A 215 -1.97 -6.98 6.37
C TYR A 215 -2.11 -6.19 5.06
N TYR A 216 -1.01 -5.56 4.60
CA TYR A 216 -0.93 -4.89 3.31
C TYR A 216 -1.21 -5.84 2.15
N LEU A 217 -0.53 -6.99 2.10
CA LEU A 217 -0.69 -7.99 1.04
C LEU A 217 -2.13 -8.51 0.97
N SER A 218 -2.75 -8.80 2.11
CA SER A 218 -4.13 -9.26 2.14
C SER A 218 -5.10 -8.20 1.62
N ALA A 219 -4.88 -6.92 1.95
CA ALA A 219 -5.69 -5.83 1.40
C ALA A 219 -5.52 -5.68 -0.12
N ALA A 220 -4.28 -5.75 -0.61
CA ALA A 220 -3.98 -5.69 -2.04
C ALA A 220 -4.60 -6.86 -2.82
N ILE A 221 -4.42 -8.09 -2.33
CA ILE A 221 -4.96 -9.31 -2.96
C ILE A 221 -6.49 -9.24 -3.07
N ILE A 222 -7.17 -8.93 -1.97
CA ILE A 222 -8.64 -8.80 -1.98
C ILE A 222 -9.08 -7.69 -2.92
N SER A 223 -8.41 -6.53 -2.88
CA SER A 223 -8.84 -5.35 -3.66
C SER A 223 -8.65 -5.52 -5.17
N LYS A 224 -7.72 -6.38 -5.61
CA LYS A 224 -7.58 -6.70 -7.05
C LYS A 224 -8.74 -7.55 -7.57
N ASN A 225 -9.30 -8.45 -6.75
CA ASN A 225 -10.39 -9.34 -7.13
C ASN A 225 -11.46 -9.43 -6.01
N PRO A 226 -12.14 -8.34 -5.63
CA PRO A 226 -12.98 -8.28 -4.43
C PRO A 226 -14.13 -9.30 -4.44
N THR A 227 -14.69 -9.61 -5.59
CA THR A 227 -15.78 -10.59 -5.73
C THR A 227 -15.37 -12.01 -5.39
N GLU A 228 -14.14 -12.42 -5.69
CA GLU A 228 -13.61 -13.73 -5.31
C GLU A 228 -13.51 -13.93 -3.80
N TYR A 229 -13.38 -12.82 -3.07
CA TYR A 229 -13.34 -12.79 -1.60
C TYR A 229 -14.70 -12.46 -0.98
N GLY A 230 -15.77 -12.40 -1.79
CA GLY A 230 -17.14 -12.18 -1.36
C GLY A 230 -17.48 -10.72 -1.05
N PHE A 231 -16.69 -9.74 -1.53
CA PHE A 231 -17.00 -8.33 -1.44
C PHE A 231 -17.75 -7.84 -2.68
N GLU A 232 -18.50 -6.76 -2.50
CA GLU A 232 -19.12 -6.08 -3.64
C GLU A 232 -18.07 -5.27 -4.39
N THR A 233 -18.12 -5.30 -5.72
CA THR A 233 -17.13 -4.60 -6.55
C THR A 233 -17.22 -3.09 -6.40
N TYR A 234 -18.42 -2.59 -6.14
CA TYR A 234 -18.74 -1.22 -5.76
C TYR A 234 -20.18 -1.23 -5.26
N SER A 235 -20.42 -0.77 -4.05
CA SER A 235 -21.78 -0.60 -3.56
C SER A 235 -22.50 0.54 -4.32
N ASP A 236 -23.84 0.59 -4.23
CA ASP A 236 -24.65 1.71 -4.78
C ASP A 236 -24.27 3.07 -4.16
N LYS A 237 -23.41 3.08 -3.15
CA LYS A 237 -22.86 4.28 -2.49
C LYS A 237 -21.61 4.82 -3.17
N ARG A 238 -21.33 4.44 -4.42
CA ARG A 238 -20.19 4.89 -5.19
C ARG A 238 -20.11 6.42 -5.18
N LYS A 239 -19.00 6.95 -4.71
CA LYS A 239 -18.71 8.37 -4.82
C LYS A 239 -18.09 8.67 -6.18
N ALA A 240 -18.38 9.85 -6.70
CA ALA A 240 -17.70 10.35 -7.89
C ALA A 240 -16.19 10.47 -7.63
N PRO A 241 -15.35 10.36 -8.68
CA PRO A 241 -13.93 10.65 -8.57
C PRO A 241 -13.71 12.01 -7.92
N PHE A 242 -12.64 12.11 -7.12
CA PHE A 242 -12.23 13.36 -6.51
C PHE A 242 -11.62 14.25 -7.57
N GLU A 243 -12.41 15.19 -8.06
CA GLU A 243 -12.03 16.18 -9.05
C GLU A 243 -11.99 17.56 -8.41
N PHE A 244 -11.00 18.37 -8.77
CA PHE A 244 -10.87 19.73 -8.27
C PHE A 244 -10.13 20.61 -9.28
N GLU A 245 -10.42 21.90 -9.21
CA GLU A 245 -9.68 22.94 -9.92
C GLU A 245 -8.92 23.80 -8.92
N ILE A 246 -7.70 24.22 -9.28
CA ILE A 246 -6.90 25.14 -8.48
C ILE A 246 -7.16 26.55 -9.01
N VAL A 247 -7.68 27.41 -8.13
CA VAL A 247 -7.88 28.83 -8.44
C VAL A 247 -6.94 29.66 -7.58
N GLU A 248 -6.05 30.41 -8.21
CA GLU A 248 -5.20 31.37 -7.53
C GLU A 248 -5.94 32.68 -7.33
N LEU A 249 -5.87 33.20 -6.11
CA LEU A 249 -6.50 34.46 -5.74
C LEU A 249 -5.43 35.54 -5.57
N GLU A 250 -5.58 36.67 -6.25
CA GLU A 250 -4.68 37.83 -6.07
C GLU A 250 -4.76 38.46 -4.68
N LYS A 251 -5.87 38.27 -3.98
CA LYS A 251 -6.15 38.84 -2.65
C LYS A 251 -6.88 37.85 -1.78
N SER A 252 -6.73 37.95 -0.47
CA SER A 252 -7.52 37.22 0.50
C SER A 252 -9.01 37.44 0.29
N ALA A 253 -9.78 36.34 0.31
CA ALA A 253 -11.23 36.39 0.20
C ALA A 253 -11.87 35.52 1.29
N ASP A 254 -13.09 35.85 1.69
CA ASP A 254 -13.86 35.06 2.62
C ASP A 254 -14.28 33.75 1.94
N LEU A 255 -14.05 32.61 2.62
CA LEU A 255 -14.34 31.27 2.09
C LEU A 255 -15.83 31.07 1.77
N SER A 256 -16.73 31.74 2.50
CA SER A 256 -18.17 31.67 2.22
C SER A 256 -18.55 32.38 0.91
N VAL A 257 -17.83 33.42 0.57
CA VAL A 257 -17.99 34.15 -0.71
C VAL A 257 -17.46 33.26 -1.84
N LEU A 258 -16.29 32.68 -1.66
CA LEU A 258 -15.70 31.76 -2.66
C LEU A 258 -16.60 30.56 -2.91
N ALA A 259 -17.10 29.91 -1.86
CA ALA A 259 -18.02 28.77 -2.00
C ALA A 259 -19.28 29.12 -2.79
N ARG A 260 -19.90 30.29 -2.50
CA ARG A 260 -21.07 30.77 -3.27
C ARG A 260 -20.72 31.06 -4.72
N SER A 261 -19.58 31.69 -4.99
CA SER A 261 -19.14 32.01 -6.36
C SER A 261 -18.85 30.74 -7.17
N ALA A 262 -18.32 29.70 -6.52
CA ALA A 262 -18.06 28.40 -7.13
C ALA A 262 -19.31 27.48 -7.18
N GLY A 263 -20.47 27.94 -6.73
CA GLY A 263 -21.69 27.14 -6.70
C GLY A 263 -21.62 25.91 -5.78
N THR A 264 -20.76 25.97 -4.77
CA THR A 264 -20.49 24.84 -3.85
C THR A 264 -20.73 25.23 -2.39
N SER A 265 -20.58 24.26 -1.49
CA SER A 265 -20.65 24.51 -0.05
C SER A 265 -19.29 24.84 0.55
N LEU A 266 -19.28 25.60 1.64
CA LEU A 266 -18.07 25.87 2.42
C LEU A 266 -17.36 24.58 2.89
N LYS A 267 -18.11 23.51 3.07
CA LYS A 267 -17.58 22.19 3.47
C LYS A 267 -16.87 21.48 2.33
N THR A 268 -17.26 21.79 1.10
CA THR A 268 -16.71 21.18 -0.13
C THR A 268 -15.50 21.94 -0.62
N LEU A 269 -15.47 23.27 -0.42
CA LEU A 269 -14.35 24.14 -0.74
C LEU A 269 -13.13 23.84 0.14
#